data_a796807d0f8bfc8fd52e3700386f1b08
#
_entry.id   a796807d0f8bfc8fd52e3700386f1b08
#
_cell.length_a   1.000
_cell.length_b   1.000
_cell.length_c   1.000
_cell.angle_alpha   90.00
_cell.angle_beta   90.00
_cell.angle_gamma   90.00
#
_symmetry.space_group_name_H-M   'P 1'
#
loop_
_entity.id
_entity.type
_entity.pdbx_description
1 polymer ?
#
loop_
_entity_poly.entity_id
_entity_poly.type
_entity_poly.pdbx_seq_one_letter_code
_entity_poly.pdbx_strand_id
1 'polypeptide(L)'
;GADFGAAVTEYKLGQRVSGEGHIVCGHCRNCRAGRGHLCRNTLGVGVNRPGAFGEYVAIPQHNVVPIPDDVPDEIAAIFDPLGNAVHTALSFDLVGEDVLVTGAG
;
A
#
# COMPACT_ATOMS: atom_id res chain seq x y z
N GLY A 1 0.26 -9.76 11.92
CA GLY A 1 0.67 -10.85 11.06
C GLY A 1 0.46 -12.21 11.71
N ALA A 2 -0.08 -13.18 10.96
CA ALA A 2 -0.35 -14.54 11.47
C ALA A 2 0.90 -15.43 11.41
N ASP A 3 1.70 -15.25 10.34
CA ASP A 3 2.95 -16.00 10.12
C ASP A 3 3.84 -15.24 9.15
N PHE A 4 5.14 -15.56 9.11
CA PHE A 4 6.08 -14.99 8.15
C PHE A 4 7.27 -15.91 7.89
N GLY A 5 7.89 -15.76 6.72
CA GLY A 5 9.06 -16.53 6.32
C GLY A 5 10.31 -16.19 7.14
N ALA A 6 11.27 -17.11 7.20
CA ALA A 6 12.49 -16.99 8.00
C ALA A 6 13.36 -15.76 7.67
N ALA A 7 13.21 -15.18 6.47
CA ALA A 7 13.95 -13.99 6.05
C ALA A 7 13.29 -12.67 6.53
N VAL A 8 12.10 -12.71 7.12
CA VAL A 8 11.40 -11.55 7.64
C VAL A 8 11.90 -11.26 9.06
N THR A 9 12.53 -10.09 9.24
CA THR A 9 13.17 -9.70 10.52
C THR A 9 12.58 -8.44 11.14
N GLU A 10 11.73 -7.71 10.40
CA GLU A 10 11.24 -6.38 10.79
C GLU A 10 9.90 -6.43 11.53
N TYR A 11 9.21 -7.57 11.54
CA TYR A 11 7.86 -7.72 12.10
C TYR A 11 7.78 -8.80 13.16
N LYS A 12 6.76 -8.72 14.01
CA LYS A 12 6.45 -9.70 15.06
C LYS A 12 5.13 -10.40 14.76
N LEU A 13 5.01 -11.66 15.20
CA LEU A 13 3.72 -12.37 15.17
C LEU A 13 2.66 -11.59 15.96
N GLY A 14 1.45 -11.52 15.42
CA GLY A 14 0.35 -10.77 16.03
C GLY A 14 0.40 -9.27 15.83
N GLN A 15 1.47 -8.71 15.25
CA GLN A 15 1.56 -7.27 14.97
C GLN A 15 0.45 -6.83 14.02
N ARG A 16 -0.19 -5.70 14.34
CA ARG A 16 -1.18 -5.07 13.45
C ARG A 16 -0.48 -4.45 12.26
N VAL A 17 -0.94 -4.82 11.06
CA VAL A 17 -0.34 -4.35 9.82
C VAL A 17 -1.43 -4.08 8.78
N SER A 18 -1.15 -3.15 7.88
CA SER A 18 -1.83 -2.98 6.60
C SER A 18 -0.92 -3.46 5.47
N GLY A 19 -1.41 -3.52 4.25
CA GLY A 19 -0.64 -3.95 3.11
C GLY A 19 -0.83 -3.05 1.90
N GLU A 20 0.28 -2.71 1.24
CA GLU A 20 0.25 -2.11 -0.09
C GLU A 20 -0.05 -3.21 -1.13
N GLY A 21 -1.13 -3.02 -1.88
CA GLY A 21 -1.61 -4.01 -2.85
C GLY A 21 -0.82 -4.10 -4.15
N HIS A 22 0.14 -3.22 -4.40
CA HIS A 22 0.93 -3.19 -5.63
C HIS A 22 2.35 -3.71 -5.39
N ILE A 23 2.61 -4.93 -5.81
CA ILE A 23 3.93 -5.55 -5.67
C ILE A 23 4.77 -5.21 -6.89
N VAL A 24 5.85 -4.46 -6.67
CA VAL A 24 6.74 -3.98 -7.71
C VAL A 24 7.93 -4.92 -7.92
N CYS A 25 8.48 -4.95 -9.14
CA CYS A 25 9.57 -5.88 -9.46
C CYS A 25 10.95 -5.47 -8.89
N GLY A 26 11.12 -4.22 -8.48
CA GLY A 26 12.37 -3.70 -7.91
C GLY A 26 13.51 -3.46 -8.90
N HIS A 27 13.45 -3.99 -10.12
CA HIS A 27 14.58 -3.98 -11.07
C HIS A 27 14.33 -3.29 -12.41
N CYS A 28 13.10 -2.95 -12.77
CA CYS A 28 12.83 -2.19 -13.99
C CYS A 28 13.32 -0.74 -13.88
N ARG A 29 13.41 -0.05 -15.02
CA ARG A 29 13.88 1.34 -15.06
C ARG A 29 13.18 2.25 -14.05
N ASN A 30 11.85 2.14 -13.94
CA ASN A 30 11.06 2.98 -13.04
C ASN A 30 11.37 2.66 -11.58
N CYS A 31 11.44 1.38 -11.21
CA CYS A 31 11.80 0.97 -9.86
C CYS A 31 13.20 1.46 -9.47
N ARG A 32 14.18 1.30 -10.37
CA ARG A 32 15.55 1.77 -10.13
C ARG A 32 15.66 3.28 -10.02
N ALA A 33 14.72 4.03 -10.61
CA ALA A 33 14.62 5.48 -10.50
C ALA A 33 13.82 5.95 -9.27
N GLY A 34 13.48 5.06 -8.32
CA GLY A 34 12.66 5.38 -7.15
C GLY A 34 11.18 5.62 -7.47
N ARG A 35 10.72 5.21 -8.65
CA ARG A 35 9.34 5.38 -9.13
C ARG A 35 8.62 4.03 -9.18
N GLY A 36 8.58 3.32 -8.04
CA GLY A 36 7.93 2.02 -7.93
C GLY A 36 6.46 2.03 -8.33
N HIS A 37 5.74 3.10 -8.04
CA HIS A 37 4.35 3.31 -8.46
C HIS A 37 4.15 3.29 -9.99
N LEU A 38 5.21 3.45 -10.78
CA LEU A 38 5.22 3.33 -12.23
C LEU A 38 5.89 2.03 -12.72
N CYS A 39 5.98 1.02 -11.87
CA CYS A 39 6.57 -0.27 -12.22
C CYS A 39 5.86 -0.89 -13.43
N ARG A 40 6.64 -1.36 -14.42
CA ARG A 40 6.09 -2.01 -15.62
C ARG A 40 5.59 -3.43 -15.36
N ASN A 41 6.06 -4.05 -14.30
CA ASN A 41 5.79 -5.44 -13.96
C ASN A 41 5.06 -5.53 -12.60
N THR A 42 4.19 -4.57 -12.31
CA THR A 42 3.40 -4.57 -11.07
C THR A 42 2.48 -5.78 -11.03
N LEU A 43 2.46 -6.47 -9.89
CA LEU A 43 1.49 -7.52 -9.58
C LEU A 43 0.51 -6.99 -8.54
N GLY A 44 -0.76 -6.88 -8.92
CA GLY A 44 -1.83 -6.48 -8.01
C GLY A 44 -2.28 -7.65 -7.15
N VAL A 45 -2.33 -7.44 -5.84
CA VAL A 45 -2.94 -8.37 -4.88
C VAL A 45 -4.44 -8.40 -5.14
N GLY A 46 -5.01 -9.60 -5.36
CA GLY A 46 -6.39 -9.77 -5.76
C GLY A 46 -6.67 -9.65 -7.26
N VAL A 47 -5.66 -9.34 -8.08
CA VAL A 47 -5.76 -9.22 -9.54
C VAL A 47 -4.85 -10.23 -10.25
N ASN A 48 -3.55 -10.13 -10.04
CA ASN A 48 -2.56 -11.00 -10.67
C ASN A 48 -2.08 -12.12 -9.74
N ARG A 49 -2.51 -12.09 -8.48
CA ARG A 49 -2.23 -13.09 -7.45
C ARG A 49 -3.39 -13.12 -6.42
N PRO A 50 -3.44 -14.14 -5.55
CA PRO A 50 -4.48 -14.22 -4.52
C PRO A 50 -4.60 -12.94 -3.70
N GLY A 51 -5.84 -12.53 -3.42
CA GLY A 51 -6.19 -11.30 -2.70
C GLY A 51 -6.54 -11.52 -1.24
N ALA A 52 -7.15 -10.51 -0.63
CA ALA A 52 -7.46 -10.44 0.79
C ALA A 52 -8.87 -10.94 1.16
N PHE A 53 -9.67 -11.43 0.20
CA PHE A 53 -10.96 -12.05 0.48
C PHE A 53 -10.76 -13.51 0.94
N GLY A 54 -10.14 -13.70 2.10
CA GLY A 54 -9.82 -14.93 2.73
C GLY A 54 -9.28 -14.70 4.14
N GLU A 55 -9.07 -15.77 4.91
CA GLU A 55 -8.55 -15.66 6.27
C GLU A 55 -7.09 -15.20 6.29
N TYR A 56 -6.34 -15.51 5.24
CA TYR A 56 -4.92 -15.19 5.12
C TYR A 56 -4.59 -14.66 3.73
N VAL A 57 -3.65 -13.73 3.66
CA VAL A 57 -3.04 -13.25 2.43
C VAL A 57 -1.52 -13.17 2.60
N ALA A 58 -0.78 -13.67 1.62
CA ALA A 58 0.69 -13.60 1.60
C ALA A 58 1.14 -12.42 0.74
N ILE A 59 1.85 -11.50 1.35
CA ILE A 59 2.46 -10.34 0.66
C ILE A 59 3.94 -10.23 1.02
N PRO A 60 4.78 -9.66 0.14
CA PRO A 60 6.18 -9.38 0.46
C PRO A 60 6.33 -8.44 1.65
N GLN A 61 7.40 -8.61 2.42
CA GLN A 61 7.70 -7.77 3.59
C GLN A 61 7.67 -6.28 3.28
N HIS A 62 8.21 -5.85 2.15
CA HIS A 62 8.28 -4.43 1.77
C HIS A 62 6.92 -3.83 1.41
N ASN A 63 5.90 -4.66 1.21
CA ASN A 63 4.51 -4.22 1.03
C ASN A 63 3.73 -4.13 2.35
N VAL A 64 4.35 -4.50 3.47
CA VAL A 64 3.69 -4.47 4.79
C VAL A 64 3.91 -3.10 5.43
N VAL A 65 2.84 -2.52 5.97
CA VAL A 65 2.84 -1.24 6.67
C VAL A 65 2.40 -1.46 8.11
N PRO A 66 3.25 -1.21 9.11
CA PRO A 66 2.85 -1.30 10.51
C PRO A 66 1.75 -0.29 10.83
N ILE A 67 0.74 -0.71 11.56
CA ILE A 67 -0.32 0.17 12.06
C ILE A 67 0.07 0.59 13.48
N PRO A 68 0.23 1.89 13.78
CA PRO A 68 0.46 2.39 15.12
C PRO A 68 -0.67 1.99 16.08
N ASP A 69 -0.35 1.74 17.34
CA ASP A 69 -1.30 1.24 18.33
C ASP A 69 -2.46 2.24 18.61
N ASP A 70 -2.21 3.52 18.44
CA ASP A 70 -3.18 4.61 18.60
C ASP A 70 -4.09 4.82 17.39
N VAL A 71 -3.86 4.11 16.29
CA VAL A 71 -4.72 4.17 15.09
C VAL A 71 -5.78 3.06 15.17
N PRO A 72 -7.07 3.41 15.23
CA PRO A 72 -8.15 2.42 15.26
C PRO A 72 -8.32 1.72 13.91
N ASP A 73 -8.93 0.53 13.91
CA ASP A 73 -9.08 -0.31 12.72
C ASP A 73 -9.92 0.36 11.63
N GLU A 74 -10.90 1.17 12.00
CA GLU A 74 -11.74 1.93 11.06
C GLU A 74 -10.92 2.92 10.22
N ILE A 75 -9.89 3.52 10.82
CA ILE A 75 -8.97 4.42 10.13
C ILE A 75 -7.95 3.62 9.32
N ALA A 76 -7.42 2.53 9.88
CA ALA A 76 -6.49 1.66 9.16
C ALA A 76 -7.11 1.03 7.90
N ALA A 77 -8.42 0.77 7.94
CA ALA A 77 -9.16 0.18 6.80
C ALA A 77 -9.21 1.08 5.56
N ILE A 78 -8.99 2.38 5.68
CA ILE A 78 -8.99 3.32 4.56
C ILE A 78 -7.58 3.75 4.12
N PHE A 79 -6.51 3.11 4.59
CA PHE A 79 -5.15 3.50 4.25
C PHE A 79 -4.85 3.47 2.75
N ASP A 80 -5.35 2.47 2.03
CA ASP A 80 -5.16 2.37 0.58
C ASP A 80 -5.82 3.54 -0.18
N PRO A 81 -7.13 3.77 -0.09
CA PRO A 81 -7.74 4.93 -0.75
C PRO A 81 -7.22 6.28 -0.22
N LEU A 82 -6.87 6.38 1.06
CA LEU A 82 -6.26 7.57 1.63
C LEU A 82 -4.88 7.85 0.99
N GLY A 83 -4.06 6.82 0.83
CA GLY A 83 -2.76 6.94 0.18
C GLY A 83 -2.89 7.45 -1.26
N ASN A 84 -3.84 6.92 -2.02
CA ASN A 84 -4.15 7.39 -3.38
C ASN A 84 -4.61 8.85 -3.40
N ALA A 85 -5.47 9.24 -2.47
CA ALA A 85 -5.96 10.62 -2.37
C ALA A 85 -4.84 11.61 -2.03
N VAL A 86 -4.00 11.27 -1.05
CA VAL A 86 -2.85 12.09 -0.64
C VAL A 86 -1.83 12.20 -1.78
N HIS A 87 -1.49 11.08 -2.43
CA HIS A 87 -0.59 11.09 -3.57
C HIS A 87 -1.09 12.00 -4.70
N THR A 88 -2.38 11.91 -5.02
CA THR A 88 -3.01 12.76 -6.04
C THR A 88 -2.95 14.24 -5.65
N ALA A 89 -3.36 14.58 -4.44
CA ALA A 89 -3.37 15.97 -3.97
C ALA A 89 -1.96 16.58 -3.94
N LEU A 90 -0.96 15.82 -3.49
CA LEU A 90 0.43 16.30 -3.40
C LEU A 90 1.21 16.25 -4.73
N SER A 91 0.62 15.70 -5.79
CA SER A 91 1.23 15.66 -7.12
C SER A 91 1.13 17.00 -7.88
N PHE A 92 0.36 17.94 -7.37
CA PHE A 92 0.11 19.25 -7.94
C PHE A 92 0.34 20.34 -6.90
N ASP A 93 0.71 21.54 -7.36
CA ASP A 93 0.75 22.72 -6.50
C ASP A 93 -0.67 23.31 -6.40
N LEU A 94 -1.37 22.99 -5.33
CA LEU A 94 -2.76 23.38 -5.10
C LEU A 94 -2.91 24.62 -4.23
N VAL A 95 -1.82 25.18 -3.71
CA VAL A 95 -1.89 26.33 -2.82
C VAL A 95 -2.37 27.57 -3.57
N GLY A 96 -3.55 28.07 -3.19
CA GLY A 96 -4.17 29.23 -3.81
C GLY A 96 -4.91 28.96 -5.11
N GLU A 97 -5.06 27.69 -5.51
CA GLU A 97 -5.78 27.28 -6.71
C GLU A 97 -7.23 26.85 -6.43
N ASP A 98 -8.11 27.10 -7.39
CA ASP A 98 -9.47 26.54 -7.37
C ASP A 98 -9.44 25.08 -7.80
N VAL A 99 -10.01 24.20 -6.96
CA VAL A 99 -9.97 22.74 -7.18
C VAL A 99 -11.39 22.20 -7.39
N LEU A 100 -11.63 21.51 -8.48
CA LEU A 100 -12.84 20.74 -8.72
C LEU A 100 -12.65 19.28 -8.31
N VAL A 101 -13.45 18.82 -7.35
CA VAL A 101 -13.52 17.41 -6.94
C VAL A 101 -14.82 16.81 -7.47
N THR A 102 -14.73 15.75 -8.26
CA THR A 102 -15.89 15.00 -8.77
C THR A 102 -16.02 13.66 -8.07
N GLY A 103 -17.25 13.15 -7.92
CA GLY A 103 -17.49 11.85 -7.30
C GLY A 103 -17.28 11.83 -5.79
N ALA A 104 -17.61 12.91 -5.11
CA ALA A 104 -17.49 13.04 -3.65
C ALA A 104 -18.68 12.45 -2.88
N GLY A 105 -19.46 11.60 -3.52
CA GLY A 105 -20.63 10.94 -2.94
C GLY A 105 -20.31 9.66 -2.21
#